data_52f17277fc6ea6109a11b9ae1a9a96b3
#
_entry.id   52f17277fc6ea6109a11b9ae1a9a96b3
#
_cell.length_a   1.000
_cell.length_b   1.000
_cell.length_c   1.000
_cell.angle_alpha   90.00
_cell.angle_beta   90.00
_cell.angle_gamma   90.00
#
_symmetry.space_group_name_H-M   'P 1'
#
loop_
_entity.id
_entity.type
_entity.pdbx_description
1 polymer ?
#
loop_
_entity_poly.entity_id
_entity_poly.type
_entity_poly.pdbx_seq_one_letter_code
_entity_poly.pdbx_strand_id
1 'polypeptide(L)'
;KAGEANIIGVTSNDRVGAFPDAKTMKEQGIDTYFVNWRGFFAAPGLPKDKLAAYQKAIAKMYKTSEWEEVRARNGWENIHNPGDDFMTFLEGQEKEIGDLMKKLGFL
;
A
#
# COMPACT_ATOMS: atom_id res chain seq x y z
N LYS A 1 -20.43 -1.20 -11.29
CA LYS A 1 -21.00 -1.86 -12.48
C LYS A 1 -22.42 -1.37 -12.83
N ALA A 2 -22.91 -0.32 -12.17
CA ALA A 2 -24.23 0.24 -12.46
C ALA A 2 -24.27 1.15 -13.72
N GLY A 3 -23.13 1.35 -14.40
CA GLY A 3 -23.07 2.19 -15.61
C GLY A 3 -23.07 3.70 -15.36
N GLU A 4 -23.05 4.11 -14.09
CA GLU A 4 -23.11 5.53 -13.70
C GLU A 4 -21.74 6.21 -13.64
N ALA A 5 -20.65 5.43 -13.68
CA ALA A 5 -19.28 5.95 -13.65
C ALA A 5 -18.35 5.09 -14.50
N ASN A 6 -17.37 5.76 -15.12
CA ASN A 6 -16.30 5.11 -15.85
C ASN A 6 -14.97 5.28 -15.12
N ILE A 7 -14.22 4.19 -14.97
CA ILE A 7 -12.87 4.24 -14.42
C ILE A 7 -11.92 4.63 -15.55
N ILE A 8 -11.31 5.78 -15.44
CA ILE A 8 -10.39 6.32 -16.45
C ILE A 8 -8.94 5.88 -16.26
N GLY A 9 -8.60 5.39 -15.06
CA GLY A 9 -7.27 4.88 -14.74
C GLY A 9 -7.13 4.52 -13.28
N VAL A 10 -6.07 3.78 -12.98
CA VAL A 10 -5.63 3.44 -11.61
C VAL A 10 -4.21 3.98 -11.38
N THR A 11 -3.90 4.37 -10.15
CA THR A 11 -2.62 5.02 -9.79
C THR A 11 -1.55 4.03 -9.29
N SER A 12 -1.85 2.74 -9.29
CA SER A 12 -0.90 1.66 -9.00
C SER A 12 0.06 1.42 -10.17
N ASN A 13 1.21 0.76 -9.90
CA ASN A 13 2.15 0.39 -10.97
C ASN A 13 1.56 -0.63 -11.94
N ASP A 14 0.76 -1.55 -11.42
CA ASP A 14 0.10 -2.59 -12.18
C ASP A 14 -1.42 -2.42 -12.13
N ARG A 15 -2.11 -3.01 -13.08
CA ARG A 15 -3.58 -3.02 -13.09
C ARG A 15 -4.11 -3.80 -11.90
N VAL A 16 -5.18 -3.31 -11.28
CA VAL A 16 -5.78 -3.96 -10.11
C VAL A 16 -6.74 -5.07 -10.53
N GLY A 17 -6.70 -6.21 -9.83
CA GLY A 17 -7.51 -7.38 -10.17
C GLY A 17 -9.02 -7.13 -10.16
N ALA A 18 -9.50 -6.18 -9.33
CA ALA A 18 -10.91 -5.79 -9.31
C ALA A 18 -11.38 -5.07 -10.59
N PHE A 19 -10.45 -4.45 -11.34
CA PHE A 19 -10.72 -3.70 -12.57
C PHE A 19 -9.62 -3.97 -13.62
N PRO A 20 -9.53 -5.20 -14.17
CA PRO A 20 -8.42 -5.61 -15.04
C PRO A 20 -8.37 -4.84 -16.36
N ASP A 21 -9.49 -4.27 -16.81
CA ASP A 21 -9.58 -3.48 -18.03
C ASP A 21 -9.16 -2.02 -17.82
N ALA A 22 -9.10 -1.53 -16.58
CA ALA A 22 -8.66 -0.17 -16.28
C ALA A 22 -7.15 -0.06 -16.42
N LYS A 23 -6.70 0.79 -17.34
CA LYS A 23 -5.27 1.08 -17.54
C LYS A 23 -4.70 1.81 -16.33
N THR A 24 -3.41 1.60 -16.06
CA THR A 24 -2.71 2.45 -15.10
C THR A 24 -2.51 3.86 -15.66
N MET A 25 -2.32 4.85 -14.79
CA MET A 25 -1.97 6.21 -15.24
C MET A 25 -0.65 6.20 -16.00
N LYS A 26 0.30 5.36 -15.59
CA LYS A 26 1.60 5.16 -16.25
C LYS A 26 1.45 4.60 -17.67
N GLU A 27 0.56 3.61 -17.89
CA GLU A 27 0.23 3.10 -19.25
C GLU A 27 -0.37 4.18 -20.15
N GLN A 28 -0.90 5.24 -19.57
CA GLN A 28 -1.50 6.38 -20.28
C GLN A 28 -0.54 7.57 -20.41
N GLY A 29 0.75 7.39 -20.06
CA GLY A 29 1.79 8.42 -20.17
C GLY A 29 1.84 9.41 -19.01
N ILE A 30 1.09 9.19 -17.94
CA ILE A 30 1.12 10.02 -16.74
C ILE A 30 1.96 9.31 -15.68
N ASP A 31 3.16 9.84 -15.43
CA ASP A 31 4.09 9.27 -14.43
C ASP A 31 3.64 9.67 -13.01
N THR A 32 2.68 8.92 -12.50
CA THR A 32 2.19 9.07 -11.14
C THR A 32 1.99 7.70 -10.49
N TYR A 33 2.30 7.63 -9.22
CA TYR A 33 2.09 6.46 -8.39
C TYR A 33 1.50 6.89 -7.05
N PHE A 34 0.37 6.33 -6.70
CA PHE A 34 -0.23 6.52 -5.39
C PHE A 34 -0.99 5.26 -4.99
N VAL A 35 -0.75 4.79 -3.77
CA VAL A 35 -1.48 3.66 -3.19
C VAL A 35 -1.94 3.99 -1.77
N ASN A 36 -3.14 3.60 -1.45
CA ASN A 36 -3.66 3.70 -0.09
C ASN A 36 -3.19 2.47 0.72
N TRP A 37 -1.98 2.58 1.24
CA TRP A 37 -1.34 1.50 2.00
C TRP A 37 -1.89 1.37 3.42
N ARG A 38 -1.71 0.19 4.01
CA ARG A 38 -1.99 -0.11 5.41
C ARG A 38 -0.79 -0.83 6.01
N GLY A 39 -0.50 -0.56 7.27
CA GLY A 39 0.64 -1.16 7.96
C GLY A 39 0.38 -1.33 9.45
N PHE A 40 1.23 -2.13 10.08
CA PHE A 40 1.25 -2.33 11.52
C PHE A 40 2.47 -1.64 12.12
N PHE A 41 2.26 -0.96 13.24
CA PHE A 41 3.31 -0.31 14.00
C PHE A 41 3.39 -0.93 15.38
N ALA A 42 4.61 -1.07 15.88
CA ALA A 42 4.88 -1.43 17.26
C ALA A 42 5.11 -0.17 18.12
N ALA A 43 4.93 -0.30 19.43
CA ALA A 43 5.24 0.77 20.35
C ALA A 43 6.74 1.12 20.32
N PRO A 44 7.12 2.41 20.53
CA PRO A 44 8.49 2.80 20.68
C PRO A 44 9.18 2.04 21.84
N GLY A 45 10.43 1.65 21.63
CA GLY A 45 11.20 0.95 22.65
C GLY A 45 10.86 -0.53 22.84
N LEU A 46 10.08 -1.12 21.92
CA LEU A 46 9.81 -2.56 21.95
C LEU A 46 11.14 -3.35 21.85
N PRO A 47 11.39 -4.34 22.73
CA PRO A 47 12.57 -5.20 22.65
C PRO A 47 12.69 -5.87 21.27
N LYS A 48 13.93 -5.94 20.75
CA LYS A 48 14.21 -6.44 19.40
C LYS A 48 13.73 -7.88 19.17
N ASP A 49 13.83 -8.73 20.16
CA ASP A 49 13.36 -10.12 20.13
C ASP A 49 11.83 -10.20 19.97
N LYS A 50 11.09 -9.31 20.64
CA LYS A 50 9.64 -9.21 20.51
C LYS A 50 9.23 -8.64 19.15
N LEU A 51 9.93 -7.62 18.67
CA LEU A 51 9.71 -7.08 17.33
C LEU A 51 9.90 -8.16 16.26
N ALA A 52 11.00 -8.90 16.34
CA ALA A 52 11.27 -10.02 15.43
C ALA A 52 10.18 -11.12 15.51
N ALA A 53 9.67 -11.41 16.69
CA ALA A 53 8.58 -12.38 16.87
C ALA A 53 7.29 -11.89 16.19
N TYR A 54 6.92 -10.61 16.30
CA TYR A 54 5.76 -10.03 15.62
C TYR A 54 5.93 -10.03 14.11
N GLN A 55 7.09 -9.61 13.61
CA GLN A 55 7.38 -9.66 12.17
C GLN A 55 7.25 -11.08 11.62
N LYS A 56 7.75 -12.08 12.35
CA LYS A 56 7.62 -13.49 11.98
C LYS A 56 6.16 -13.98 12.00
N ALA A 57 5.37 -13.53 12.98
CA ALA A 57 3.95 -13.86 13.05
C ALA A 57 3.17 -13.28 11.88
N ILE A 58 3.39 -12.01 11.54
CA ILE A 58 2.78 -11.34 10.39
C ILE A 58 3.20 -12.02 9.08
N ALA A 59 4.49 -12.33 8.92
CA ALA A 59 4.99 -13.05 7.74
C ALA A 59 4.35 -14.43 7.54
N LYS A 60 4.00 -15.12 8.63
CA LYS A 60 3.23 -16.36 8.57
C LYS A 60 1.78 -16.11 8.18
N MET A 61 1.14 -15.11 8.79
CA MET A 61 -0.24 -14.73 8.50
C MET A 61 -0.43 -14.45 6.99
N TYR A 62 0.49 -13.74 6.36
CA TYR A 62 0.45 -13.44 4.93
C TYR A 62 0.41 -14.66 4.00
N LYS A 63 0.73 -15.85 4.52
CA LYS A 63 0.76 -17.12 3.77
C LYS A 63 -0.46 -17.99 4.04
N THR A 64 -1.41 -17.52 4.85
CA THR A 64 -2.60 -18.31 5.21
C THR A 64 -3.75 -18.06 4.23
N SER A 65 -4.62 -19.06 4.10
CA SER A 65 -5.86 -18.97 3.33
C SER A 65 -6.81 -17.93 3.89
N GLU A 66 -6.87 -17.81 5.22
CA GLU A 66 -7.71 -16.83 5.91
C GLU A 66 -7.31 -15.40 5.56
N TRP A 67 -6.01 -15.12 5.48
CA TRP A 67 -5.53 -13.83 5.02
C TRP A 67 -5.92 -13.57 3.56
N GLU A 68 -5.76 -14.57 2.70
CA GLU A 68 -6.13 -14.46 1.29
C GLU A 68 -7.62 -14.16 1.11
N GLU A 69 -8.48 -14.82 1.87
CA GLU A 69 -9.93 -14.55 1.85
C GLU A 69 -10.25 -13.12 2.30
N VAL A 70 -9.65 -12.67 3.40
CA VAL A 70 -9.85 -11.29 3.91
C VAL A 70 -9.36 -10.27 2.88
N ARG A 71 -8.18 -10.49 2.32
CA ARG A 71 -7.58 -9.63 1.30
C ARG A 71 -8.48 -9.53 0.06
N ALA A 72 -8.88 -10.66 -0.50
CA ALA A 72 -9.72 -10.72 -1.69
C ALA A 72 -11.08 -10.03 -1.48
N ARG A 73 -11.71 -10.28 -0.31
CA ARG A 73 -12.99 -9.66 0.04
C ARG A 73 -12.91 -8.12 0.12
N ASN A 74 -11.75 -7.59 0.53
CA ASN A 74 -11.53 -6.15 0.65
C ASN A 74 -10.90 -5.52 -0.60
N GLY A 75 -10.55 -6.31 -1.61
CA GLY A 75 -9.86 -5.83 -2.81
C GLY A 75 -8.45 -5.31 -2.53
N TRP A 76 -7.75 -5.86 -1.52
CA TRP A 76 -6.40 -5.44 -1.16
C TRP A 76 -5.35 -6.21 -1.94
N GLU A 77 -4.35 -5.49 -2.44
CA GLU A 77 -3.14 -6.10 -2.97
C GLU A 77 -2.19 -6.50 -1.84
N ASN A 78 -1.47 -7.60 -2.03
CA ASN A 78 -0.61 -8.17 -1.00
C ASN A 78 0.81 -7.61 -1.13
N ILE A 79 1.14 -6.61 -0.30
CA ILE A 79 2.47 -6.03 -0.22
C ILE A 79 3.05 -6.35 1.16
N HIS A 80 4.07 -7.19 1.21
CA HIS A 80 4.79 -7.51 2.44
C HIS A 80 6.13 -6.77 2.46
N ASN A 81 6.17 -5.66 3.15
CA ASN A 81 7.33 -4.77 3.25
C ASN A 81 7.70 -4.54 4.73
N PRO A 82 8.37 -5.49 5.41
CA PRO A 82 8.64 -5.41 6.84
C PRO A 82 9.97 -4.73 7.17
N GLY A 83 10.11 -4.26 8.41
CA GLY A 83 11.38 -3.80 8.99
C GLY A 83 11.93 -2.56 8.30
N ASP A 84 13.21 -2.60 7.92
CA ASP A 84 13.93 -1.45 7.35
C ASP A 84 13.37 -1.03 5.99
N ASP A 85 12.88 -1.97 5.19
CA ASP A 85 12.21 -1.68 3.92
C ASP A 85 10.95 -0.84 4.15
N PHE A 86 10.19 -1.15 5.22
CA PHE A 86 9.02 -0.36 5.59
C PHE A 86 9.41 1.04 6.09
N MET A 87 10.50 1.16 6.85
CA MET A 87 11.02 2.46 7.28
C MET A 87 11.43 3.32 6.09
N THR A 88 12.19 2.76 5.14
CA THR A 88 12.57 3.46 3.90
C THR A 88 11.36 3.93 3.10
N PHE A 89 10.35 3.08 3.01
CA PHE A 89 9.08 3.44 2.37
C PHE A 89 8.39 4.61 3.08
N LEU A 90 8.32 4.59 4.41
CA LEU A 90 7.68 5.66 5.20
C LEU A 90 8.41 6.99 5.05
N GLU A 91 9.73 7.00 5.10
CA GLU A 91 10.55 8.20 4.90
C GLU A 91 10.31 8.81 3.50
N GLY A 92 10.20 7.96 2.49
CA GLY A 92 9.84 8.38 1.12
C GLY A 92 8.44 9.01 1.06
N GLN A 93 7.46 8.37 1.70
CA GLN A 93 6.08 8.87 1.76
C GLN A 93 5.97 10.19 2.54
N GLU A 94 6.66 10.31 3.67
CA GLU A 94 6.69 11.55 4.46
C GLU A 94 7.22 12.72 3.62
N LYS A 95 8.33 12.49 2.91
CA LYS A 95 8.93 13.50 2.03
C LYS A 95 7.97 13.90 0.89
N GLU A 96 7.44 12.92 0.16
CA GLU A 96 6.58 13.15 -1.00
C GLU A 96 5.29 13.90 -0.61
N ILE A 97 4.62 13.42 0.44
CA ILE A 97 3.38 14.04 0.93
C ILE A 97 3.67 15.42 1.53
N GLY A 98 4.75 15.57 2.29
CA GLY A 98 5.17 16.85 2.85
C GLY A 98 5.47 17.90 1.77
N ASP A 99 6.18 17.52 0.71
CA ASP A 99 6.46 18.40 -0.42
C ASP A 99 5.17 18.79 -1.18
N LEU A 100 4.25 17.84 -1.35
CA LEU A 100 2.94 18.11 -1.94
C LEU A 100 2.11 19.07 -1.09
N MET A 101 2.05 18.87 0.22
CA MET A 101 1.31 19.73 1.14
C MET A 101 1.85 21.17 1.13
N LYS A 102 3.18 21.33 1.10
CA LYS A 102 3.81 22.66 0.94
C LYS A 102 3.41 23.33 -0.36
N LYS A 103 3.46 22.60 -1.48
CA LYS A 103 3.04 23.15 -2.79
C LYS A 103 1.59 23.58 -2.81
N LEU A 104 0.73 22.91 -2.06
CA LEU A 104 -0.70 23.20 -1.95
C LEU A 104 -1.02 24.27 -0.88
N GLY A 105 -0.02 24.74 -0.10
CA GLY A 105 -0.20 25.75 0.92
C GLY A 105 -0.82 25.24 2.22
N PHE A 106 -0.70 23.94 2.51
CA PHE A 106 -1.15 23.32 3.77
C PHE A 106 -0.06 23.29 4.84
N LEU A 107 1.19 23.43 4.46
CA LEU A 107 2.38 23.55 5.34
C LEU A 107 3.25 24.73 4.93
#